data_ec8a808ebb556b1ce1c22c4114a2ed1c
#
_entry.id   ec8a808ebb556b1ce1c22c4114a2ed1c
#
_cell.length_a   1.000
_cell.length_b   1.000
_cell.length_c   1.000
_cell.angle_alpha   90.00
_cell.angle_beta   90.00
_cell.angle_gamma   90.00
#
_symmetry.space_group_name_H-M   'P 1'
#
loop_
_entity.id
_entity.type
_entity.pdbx_description
1 polymer ?
#
loop_
_entity_poly.entity_id
_entity_poly.type
_entity_poly.pdbx_seq_one_letter_code
_entity_poly.pdbx_strand_id
1 'polypeptide(L)'
;GQIRRQRQMCIRDRNMVKYMFKMPDDSSFEMLYDNLRAQQTVSFWSTSFIRGVTLDKCVIIVDEFSNLNFHELDSIITRVGEDAKIIFSGDYTQSDLTKTNERTGVLDFMKILQTMPSFDCTEFGIEDIVRSGMVREYLVSKINLGFQT
;
A
#
# COMPACT_ATOMS: atom_id res chain seq x y z
N GLY A 1 -7.59 -20.94 5.66
CA GLY A 1 -7.27 -19.53 5.93
C GLY A 1 -6.49 -18.84 4.81
N GLN A 2 -5.46 -19.48 4.26
CA GLN A 2 -4.60 -18.88 3.20
C GLN A 2 -5.34 -18.66 1.87
N ILE A 3 -6.16 -19.61 1.43
CA ILE A 3 -6.90 -19.51 0.15
C ILE A 3 -7.93 -18.36 0.19
N ARG A 4 -8.57 -18.12 1.34
CA ARG A 4 -9.50 -16.99 1.51
C ARG A 4 -8.77 -15.63 1.48
N ARG A 5 -7.60 -15.51 2.09
CA ARG A 5 -6.79 -14.27 2.05
C ARG A 5 -6.27 -13.96 0.65
N GLN A 6 -5.80 -14.95 -0.10
CA GLN A 6 -5.40 -14.75 -1.50
C GLN A 6 -6.56 -14.33 -2.41
N ARG A 7 -7.77 -14.90 -2.24
CA ARG A 7 -8.96 -14.48 -3.00
C ARG A 7 -9.39 -13.04 -2.66
N GLN A 8 -9.34 -12.63 -1.40
CA GLN A 8 -9.67 -11.25 -1.01
C GLN A 8 -8.63 -10.24 -1.54
N MET A 9 -7.34 -10.55 -1.50
CA MET A 9 -6.30 -9.74 -2.13
C MET A 9 -6.58 -9.56 -3.62
N CYS A 10 -6.80 -10.64 -4.38
CA CYS A 10 -7.07 -10.54 -5.82
C CYS A 10 -8.30 -9.69 -6.17
N ILE A 11 -9.36 -9.69 -5.36
CA ILE A 11 -10.56 -8.87 -5.61
C ILE A 11 -10.26 -7.38 -5.37
N ARG A 12 -9.56 -7.03 -4.31
CA ARG A 12 -9.18 -5.66 -3.98
C ARG A 12 -8.26 -5.07 -5.06
N ASP A 13 -7.24 -5.82 -5.42
CA ASP A 13 -6.24 -5.44 -6.42
C ASP A 13 -6.88 -5.24 -7.80
N ARG A 14 -7.81 -6.11 -8.19
CA ARG A 14 -8.60 -5.99 -9.41
C ARG A 14 -9.45 -4.73 -9.43
N ASN A 15 -10.12 -4.39 -8.32
CA ASN A 15 -10.92 -3.18 -8.21
C ASN A 15 -10.05 -1.92 -8.32
N MET A 16 -8.84 -1.94 -7.79
CA MET A 16 -7.88 -0.85 -7.92
C MET A 16 -7.48 -0.64 -9.39
N VAL A 17 -7.12 -1.70 -10.12
CA VAL A 17 -6.80 -1.62 -11.55
C VAL A 17 -8.02 -1.13 -12.35
N LYS A 18 -9.22 -1.59 -12.04
CA LYS A 18 -10.46 -1.12 -12.66
C LYS A 18 -10.66 0.39 -12.48
N TYR A 19 -10.40 0.90 -11.29
CA TYR A 19 -10.50 2.32 -10.99
C TYR A 19 -9.45 3.15 -11.77
N MET A 20 -8.22 2.65 -11.86
CA MET A 20 -7.12 3.34 -12.56
C MET A 20 -7.40 3.49 -14.06
N PHE A 21 -7.94 2.48 -14.70
CA PHE A 21 -8.14 2.48 -16.16
C PHE A 21 -9.52 3.00 -16.61
N LYS A 22 -10.46 3.24 -15.70
CA LYS A 22 -11.79 3.84 -15.98
C LYS A 22 -12.48 3.25 -17.21
N MET A 23 -12.48 1.93 -17.35
CA MET A 23 -13.07 1.26 -18.52
C MET A 23 -14.59 1.42 -18.56
N PRO A 24 -15.18 1.53 -19.76
CA PRO A 24 -16.61 1.82 -19.93
C PRO A 24 -17.52 0.68 -19.46
N ASP A 25 -17.05 -0.54 -19.52
CA ASP A 25 -17.81 -1.73 -19.12
C ASP A 25 -16.92 -2.81 -18.49
N ASP A 26 -17.58 -3.77 -17.82
CA ASP A 26 -16.89 -4.83 -17.10
C ASP A 26 -16.19 -5.84 -18.03
N SER A 27 -16.74 -6.11 -19.21
CA SER A 27 -16.15 -7.09 -20.14
C SER A 27 -14.87 -6.56 -20.77
N SER A 28 -14.84 -5.30 -21.15
CA SER A 28 -13.63 -4.63 -21.64
C SER A 28 -12.55 -4.55 -20.58
N PHE A 29 -12.96 -4.33 -19.33
CA PHE A 29 -12.03 -4.35 -18.21
C PHE A 29 -11.43 -5.76 -17.97
N GLU A 30 -12.23 -6.83 -18.03
CA GLU A 30 -11.73 -8.20 -17.86
C GLU A 30 -10.65 -8.52 -18.89
N MET A 31 -10.89 -8.21 -20.16
CA MET A 31 -9.93 -8.44 -21.23
C MET A 31 -8.62 -7.67 -20.98
N LEU A 32 -8.73 -6.40 -20.56
CA LEU A 32 -7.55 -5.59 -20.22
C LEU A 32 -6.79 -6.19 -19.03
N TYR A 33 -7.49 -6.54 -17.98
CA TYR A 33 -6.89 -7.07 -16.75
C TYR A 33 -6.15 -8.39 -17.00
N ASP A 34 -6.77 -9.28 -17.75
CA ASP A 34 -6.14 -10.56 -18.13
C ASP A 34 -4.91 -10.36 -18.99
N ASN A 35 -4.94 -9.41 -19.94
CA ASN A 35 -3.78 -9.06 -20.75
C ASN A 35 -2.64 -8.46 -19.92
N LEU A 36 -2.94 -7.53 -18.99
CA LEU A 36 -1.94 -6.93 -18.12
C LEU A 36 -1.24 -7.97 -17.24
N ARG A 37 -2.00 -8.96 -16.76
CA ARG A 37 -1.45 -10.07 -15.98
C ARG A 37 -0.64 -11.05 -16.85
N ALA A 38 -1.17 -11.41 -18.01
CA ALA A 38 -0.48 -12.32 -18.93
C ALA A 38 0.86 -11.75 -19.42
N GLN A 39 0.91 -10.44 -19.64
CA GLN A 39 2.13 -9.71 -20.02
C GLN A 39 3.02 -9.34 -18.82
N GLN A 40 2.63 -9.70 -17.61
CA GLN A 40 3.32 -9.34 -16.36
C GLN A 40 3.51 -7.83 -16.17
N THR A 41 2.69 -7.00 -16.85
CA THR A 41 2.69 -5.54 -16.67
C THR A 41 2.22 -5.14 -15.28
N VAL A 42 1.28 -5.91 -14.72
CA VAL A 42 0.82 -5.79 -13.33
C VAL A 42 0.96 -7.14 -12.64
N SER A 43 1.66 -7.15 -11.53
CA SER A 43 1.86 -8.35 -10.70
C SER A 43 1.53 -8.05 -9.24
N PHE A 44 0.90 -9.00 -8.55
CA PHE A 44 0.59 -8.90 -7.13
C PHE A 44 1.40 -9.91 -6.34
N TRP A 45 2.08 -9.41 -5.33
CA TRP A 45 3.00 -10.19 -4.53
C TRP A 45 2.61 -10.17 -3.07
N SER A 46 2.70 -11.28 -2.38
CA SER A 46 2.69 -11.25 -0.92
C SER A 46 4.11 -11.07 -0.40
N THR A 47 4.25 -10.47 0.78
CA THR A 47 5.54 -10.24 1.45
C THR A 47 6.38 -11.51 1.60
N SER A 48 5.72 -12.67 1.69
CA SER A 48 6.39 -13.98 1.80
C SER A 48 7.10 -14.43 0.51
N PHE A 49 6.68 -13.94 -0.65
CA PHE A 49 7.23 -14.35 -1.97
C PHE A 49 8.30 -13.42 -2.52
N ILE A 50 8.50 -12.25 -1.93
CA ILE A 50 9.48 -11.25 -2.37
C ILE A 50 10.92 -11.65 -2.05
N ARG A 51 11.13 -12.60 -1.13
CA ARG A 51 12.46 -13.01 -0.70
C ARG A 51 13.25 -13.62 -1.85
N GLY A 52 14.49 -13.11 -2.09
CA GLY A 52 15.39 -13.62 -3.11
C GLY A 52 15.16 -13.11 -4.53
N VAL A 53 14.23 -12.15 -4.71
CA VAL A 53 13.95 -11.51 -6.01
C VAL A 53 14.44 -10.07 -5.98
N THR A 54 15.06 -9.60 -7.05
CA THR A 54 15.34 -8.17 -7.29
C THR A 54 14.30 -7.63 -8.27
N LEU A 55 13.72 -6.48 -7.95
CA LEU A 55 12.66 -5.86 -8.74
C LEU A 55 13.23 -4.65 -9.49
N ASP A 56 13.59 -4.87 -10.75
CA ASP A 56 14.15 -3.86 -11.64
C ASP A 56 13.07 -3.25 -12.55
N LYS A 57 13.29 -2.00 -12.96
CA LYS A 57 12.50 -1.29 -14.00
C LYS A 57 10.99 -1.34 -13.75
N CYS A 58 10.58 -1.14 -12.50
CA CYS A 58 9.18 -1.21 -12.10
C CYS A 58 8.81 -0.17 -11.05
N VAL A 59 7.53 0.00 -10.85
CA VAL A 59 6.97 0.73 -9.72
C VAL A 59 6.40 -0.28 -8.73
N ILE A 60 6.89 -0.23 -7.51
CA ILE A 60 6.47 -1.10 -6.41
C ILE A 60 5.54 -0.28 -5.51
N ILE A 61 4.32 -0.75 -5.29
CA ILE A 61 3.38 -0.10 -4.37
C ILE A 61 3.18 -1.03 -3.18
N VAL A 62 3.51 -0.53 -2.01
CA VAL A 62 3.30 -1.21 -0.72
C VAL A 62 2.13 -0.54 -0.03
N ASP A 63 0.94 -1.11 -0.20
CA ASP A 63 -0.29 -0.59 0.40
C ASP A 63 -0.44 -1.06 1.85
N GLU A 64 -0.97 -0.16 2.70
CA GLU A 64 -1.13 -0.38 4.14
C GLU A 64 0.15 -0.86 4.85
N PHE A 65 1.27 -0.22 4.52
CA PHE A 65 2.59 -0.60 5.04
C PHE A 65 2.67 -0.56 6.57
N SER A 66 1.83 0.22 7.22
CA SER A 66 1.73 0.29 8.67
C SER A 66 1.32 -1.03 9.35
N ASN A 67 0.74 -1.97 8.59
CA ASN A 67 0.38 -3.31 9.06
C ASN A 67 1.53 -4.32 8.95
N LEU A 68 2.69 -3.91 8.41
CA LEU A 68 3.88 -4.74 8.29
C LEU A 68 4.81 -4.50 9.47
N ASN A 69 5.53 -5.54 9.87
CA ASN A 69 6.59 -5.39 10.86
C ASN A 69 7.89 -4.89 10.19
N PHE A 70 8.86 -4.46 11.01
CA PHE A 70 10.14 -3.93 10.53
C PHE A 70 10.86 -4.89 9.57
N HIS A 71 10.87 -6.18 9.89
CA HIS A 71 11.57 -7.18 9.09
C HIS A 71 10.94 -7.40 7.72
N GLU A 72 9.61 -7.29 7.62
CA GLU A 72 8.90 -7.33 6.34
C GLU A 72 9.19 -6.09 5.50
N LEU A 73 9.17 -4.90 6.11
CA LEU A 73 9.49 -3.63 5.46
C LEU A 73 10.94 -3.61 4.94
N ASP A 74 11.88 -4.03 5.76
CA ASP A 74 13.29 -4.18 5.42
C ASP A 74 13.49 -5.17 4.26
N SER A 75 12.79 -6.31 4.31
CA SER A 75 12.81 -7.30 3.24
C SER A 75 12.30 -6.74 1.90
N ILE A 76 11.30 -5.87 1.92
CA ILE A 76 10.72 -5.28 0.70
C ILE A 76 11.65 -4.22 0.12
N ILE A 77 12.11 -3.27 0.93
CA ILE A 77 12.93 -2.15 0.43
C ILE A 77 14.27 -2.63 -0.12
N THR A 78 14.82 -3.69 0.45
CA THR A 78 16.08 -4.29 -0.03
C THR A 78 15.94 -5.07 -1.33
N ARG A 79 14.74 -5.17 -1.91
CA ARG A 79 14.48 -5.81 -3.23
C ARG A 79 14.39 -4.81 -4.36
N VAL A 80 14.36 -3.52 -4.05
CA VAL A 80 14.35 -2.46 -5.08
C VAL A 80 15.64 -2.51 -5.85
N GLY A 81 15.55 -2.70 -7.17
CA GLY A 81 16.67 -2.82 -8.08
C GLY A 81 16.86 -1.57 -8.95
N GLU A 82 17.51 -1.75 -10.09
CA GLU A 82 17.80 -0.66 -11.03
C GLU A 82 16.53 -0.08 -11.66
N ASP A 83 16.48 1.24 -11.83
CA ASP A 83 15.36 1.96 -12.45
C ASP A 83 14.00 1.63 -11.83
N ALA A 84 13.98 1.23 -10.57
CA ALA A 84 12.76 0.95 -9.83
C ALA A 84 12.42 2.08 -8.87
N LYS A 85 11.12 2.28 -8.66
CA LYS A 85 10.57 3.23 -7.68
C LYS A 85 9.68 2.47 -6.69
N ILE A 86 9.81 2.79 -5.41
CA ILE A 86 8.95 2.23 -4.37
C ILE A 86 8.09 3.33 -3.73
N ILE A 87 6.83 3.01 -3.50
CA ILE A 87 5.84 3.88 -2.87
C ILE A 87 5.23 3.11 -1.69
N PHE A 88 5.38 3.65 -0.49
CA PHE A 88 4.71 3.17 0.70
C PHE A 88 3.45 4.00 0.92
N SER A 89 2.28 3.35 0.95
CA SER A 89 0.98 3.97 1.19
C SER A 89 0.37 3.41 2.48
N GLY A 90 -0.09 4.27 3.35
CA GLY A 90 -0.73 3.87 4.59
C GLY A 90 -0.64 4.94 5.67
N ASP A 91 -1.29 4.70 6.78
CA ASP A 91 -1.26 5.58 7.94
C ASP A 91 -0.44 4.93 9.06
N TYR A 92 0.75 5.45 9.29
CA TYR A 92 1.63 4.95 10.36
C TYR A 92 1.25 5.47 11.75
N THR A 93 0.33 6.43 11.84
CA THR A 93 -0.21 6.91 13.11
C THR A 93 -1.29 5.98 13.65
N GLN A 94 -1.94 5.22 12.76
CA GLN A 94 -3.02 4.27 13.05
C GLN A 94 -2.57 2.83 13.22
N SER A 95 -1.35 2.57 13.62
CA SER A 95 -1.02 1.17 13.80
C SER A 95 -1.96 0.53 14.83
N ASP A 96 -2.94 -0.24 14.35
CA ASP A 96 -3.76 -1.20 15.12
C ASP A 96 -2.87 -2.31 15.74
N LEU A 97 -1.56 -2.12 15.64
CA LEU A 97 -0.55 -2.96 16.23
C LEU A 97 -0.64 -2.79 17.75
N THR A 98 -1.49 -3.59 18.34
CA THR A 98 -1.69 -3.72 19.80
C THR A 98 -0.40 -4.13 20.53
N LYS A 99 0.62 -4.53 19.77
CA LYS A 99 1.95 -4.88 20.29
C LYS A 99 2.90 -3.72 20.13
N THR A 100 3.35 -3.18 21.24
CA THR A 100 4.30 -2.06 21.33
C THR A 100 5.53 -2.24 20.42
N ASN A 101 6.02 -3.45 20.26
CA ASN A 101 7.20 -3.77 19.44
C ASN A 101 6.97 -3.60 17.92
N GLU A 102 5.77 -3.90 17.43
CA GLU A 102 5.45 -3.79 16.00
C GLU A 102 5.27 -2.32 15.60
N ARG A 103 4.61 -1.52 16.45
CA ARG A 103 4.50 -0.07 16.26
C ARG A 103 5.88 0.60 16.25
N THR A 104 6.77 0.20 17.14
CA THR A 104 8.14 0.70 17.16
C THR A 104 8.87 0.39 15.86
N GLY A 105 8.64 -0.78 15.28
CA GLY A 105 9.27 -1.20 14.03
C GLY A 105 8.91 -0.32 12.83
N VAL A 106 7.65 0.07 12.66
CA VAL A 106 7.20 1.00 11.60
C VAL A 106 7.81 2.39 11.80
N LEU A 107 7.81 2.89 13.03
CA LEU A 107 8.38 4.20 13.34
C LEU A 107 9.90 4.24 13.10
N ASP A 108 10.60 3.17 13.46
CA ASP A 108 12.04 3.06 13.22
C ASP A 108 12.35 2.97 11.72
N PHE A 109 11.54 2.23 10.97
CA PHE A 109 11.64 2.20 9.51
C PHE A 109 11.46 3.60 8.91
N MET A 110 10.44 4.35 9.31
CA MET A 110 10.21 5.73 8.85
C MET A 110 11.38 6.65 9.19
N LYS A 111 11.96 6.53 10.40
CA LYS A 111 13.17 7.29 10.76
C LYS A 111 14.34 7.02 9.81
N ILE A 112 14.55 5.76 9.45
CA ILE A 112 15.60 5.38 8.49
C ILE A 112 15.33 6.04 7.13
N LEU A 113 14.10 5.92 6.61
CA LEU A 113 13.73 6.51 5.32
C LEU A 113 13.96 8.03 5.29
N GLN A 114 13.63 8.72 6.36
CA GLN A 114 13.81 10.18 6.49
C GLN A 114 15.29 10.63 6.44
N THR A 115 16.23 9.72 6.67
CA THR A 115 17.68 10.02 6.50
C THR A 115 18.17 9.82 5.06
N MET A 116 17.35 9.23 4.20
CA MET A 116 17.74 8.90 2.82
C MET A 116 17.49 10.08 1.88
N PRO A 117 18.50 10.56 1.12
CA PRO A 117 18.32 11.68 0.17
C PRO A 117 17.33 11.39 -0.97
N SER A 118 17.09 10.11 -1.27
CA SER A 118 16.16 9.65 -2.31
C SER A 118 14.73 9.45 -1.81
N PHE A 119 14.47 9.71 -0.53
CA PHE A 119 13.15 9.56 0.07
C PHE A 119 12.44 10.90 0.16
N ASP A 120 11.16 10.89 -0.18
CA ASP A 120 10.26 12.02 0.03
C ASP A 120 8.95 11.54 0.65
N CYS A 121 8.29 12.40 1.42
CA CYS A 121 7.06 12.08 2.15
C CYS A 121 5.98 13.11 1.85
N THR A 122 4.81 12.62 1.42
CA THR A 122 3.62 13.44 1.26
C THR A 122 2.61 13.07 2.33
N GLU A 123 2.24 14.02 3.17
CA GLU A 123 1.20 13.86 4.19
C GLU A 123 -0.12 14.44 3.70
N PHE A 124 -1.20 13.70 3.92
CA PHE A 124 -2.56 14.13 3.61
C PHE A 124 -3.26 14.61 4.88
N GLY A 125 -3.87 15.80 4.81
CA GLY A 125 -4.58 16.43 5.92
C GLY A 125 -6.10 16.29 5.82
N ILE A 126 -6.81 17.01 6.71
CA ILE A 126 -8.29 17.05 6.73
C ILE A 126 -8.85 17.57 5.41
N GLU A 127 -8.17 18.50 4.77
CA GLU A 127 -8.53 19.09 3.47
C GLU A 127 -8.50 18.09 2.33
N ASP A 128 -7.67 17.07 2.44
CA ASP A 128 -7.49 16.03 1.42
C ASP A 128 -8.54 14.90 1.52
N ILE A 129 -9.44 14.96 2.50
CA ILE A 129 -10.49 13.95 2.66
C ILE A 129 -11.45 14.01 1.48
N VAL A 130 -11.36 13.02 0.59
CA VAL A 130 -12.21 12.87 -0.60
C VAL A 130 -13.56 12.20 -0.31
N ARG A 131 -13.79 11.78 0.91
CA ARG A 131 -15.08 11.21 1.32
C ARG A 131 -16.12 12.31 1.49
N SER A 132 -17.36 12.04 1.13
CA SER A 132 -18.47 13.00 1.22
C SER A 132 -19.48 12.64 2.32
N GLY A 133 -20.35 13.61 2.65
CA GLY A 133 -21.45 13.44 3.60
C GLY A 133 -21.01 12.99 4.98
N MET A 134 -21.78 12.08 5.58
CA MET A 134 -21.61 11.62 6.95
C MET A 134 -20.22 11.01 7.23
N VAL A 135 -19.62 10.37 6.25
CA VAL A 135 -18.28 9.77 6.43
C VAL A 135 -17.23 10.86 6.64
N ARG A 136 -17.29 11.94 5.87
CA ARG A 136 -16.39 13.09 6.05
C ARG A 136 -16.61 13.76 7.41
N GLU A 137 -17.86 14.00 7.79
CA GLU A 137 -18.21 14.59 9.10
C GLU A 137 -17.67 13.75 10.25
N TYR A 138 -17.83 12.43 10.17
CA TYR A 138 -17.30 11.50 11.18
C TYR A 138 -15.77 11.59 11.28
N LEU A 139 -15.05 11.55 10.14
CA LEU A 139 -13.59 11.60 10.12
C LEU A 139 -13.07 12.92 10.69
N VAL A 140 -13.66 14.05 10.28
CA VAL A 140 -13.29 15.38 10.79
C VAL A 140 -13.56 15.49 12.30
N SER A 141 -14.70 15.00 12.77
CA SER A 141 -15.05 15.00 14.20
C SER A 141 -14.08 14.13 15.01
N LYS A 142 -13.74 12.97 14.47
CA LYS A 142 -12.77 12.04 15.06
C LYS A 142 -11.41 12.71 15.26
N ILE A 143 -10.89 13.37 14.24
CA ILE A 143 -9.61 14.09 14.28
C ILE A 143 -9.66 15.25 15.27
N ASN A 144 -10.71 16.07 15.23
CA ASN A 144 -10.88 17.22 16.13
C ASN A 144 -10.98 16.84 17.61
N LEU A 145 -11.47 15.65 17.90
CA LEU A 145 -11.53 15.10 19.26
C LEU A 145 -10.21 14.42 19.69
N GLY A 146 -9.18 14.41 18.82
CA GLY A 146 -7.88 13.80 19.12
C GLY A 146 -7.87 12.27 19.04
N PHE A 147 -8.94 11.66 18.52
CA PHE A 147 -8.88 10.24 18.19
C PHE A 147 -8.08 10.10 16.88
N GLN A 148 -6.97 9.42 16.98
CA GLN A 148 -6.15 9.13 15.79
C GLN A 148 -6.97 8.33 14.77
N THR A 149 -6.86 8.73 13.53
CA THR A 149 -7.47 8.02 12.39
C THR A 149 -6.79 6.69 12.13
#